data_d3cbbfd016eed3de6202bc4ccb2ec5b3
#
_entry.id   d3cbbfd016eed3de6202bc4ccb2ec5b3
#
_cell.length_a   1.000
_cell.length_b   1.000
_cell.length_c   1.000
_cell.angle_alpha   90.00
_cell.angle_beta   90.00
_cell.angle_gamma   90.00
#
_symmetry.space_group_name_H-M   'P 1'
#
loop_
_entity.id
_entity.type
_entity.pdbx_description
1 polymer ?
#
loop_
_entity_poly.entity_id
_entity_poly.type
_entity_poly.pdbx_seq_one_letter_code
_entity_poly.pdbx_strand_id
1 'polypeptide(L)' 'MKDYIEERAVEIANYIIETKATVRQAAKKFGISKSTVHKDCTDRLSQLNPGLACEVRRVLDVNKQERHIRG' A
#
# COMPACT_ATOMS: atom_id res chain seq x y z
N MET A 1 -20.56 -11.77 -0.34
CA MET A 1 -20.45 -10.81 -1.41
C MET A 1 -19.16 -10.04 -1.33
N LYS A 2 -18.43 -9.97 -2.40
CA LYS A 2 -17.13 -9.32 -2.37
C LYS A 2 -17.25 -7.83 -2.43
N ASP A 3 -16.56 -7.19 -1.53
CA ASP A 3 -16.48 -5.75 -1.52
C ASP A 3 -15.39 -5.33 -2.47
N TYR A 4 -15.72 -4.47 -3.43
CA TYR A 4 -14.73 -4.04 -4.39
C TYR A 4 -13.61 -3.22 -3.71
N ILE A 5 -13.88 -2.69 -2.53
CA ILE A 5 -12.85 -2.01 -1.76
C ILE A 5 -11.78 -3.00 -1.32
N GLU A 6 -12.20 -4.23 -0.97
CA GLU A 6 -11.24 -5.27 -0.59
C GLU A 6 -10.36 -5.65 -1.77
N GLU A 7 -10.95 -5.81 -2.93
CA GLU A 7 -10.17 -6.13 -4.11
C GLU A 7 -9.18 -5.03 -4.43
N ARG A 8 -9.61 -3.79 -4.30
CA ARG A 8 -8.72 -2.67 -4.56
C ARG A 8 -7.55 -2.65 -3.58
N ALA A 9 -7.81 -2.95 -2.32
CA ALA A 9 -6.75 -2.96 -1.32
C ALA A 9 -5.67 -4.00 -1.69
N VAL A 10 -6.11 -5.17 -2.13
CA VAL A 10 -5.17 -6.21 -2.52
C VAL A 10 -4.39 -5.80 -3.76
N GLU A 11 -5.06 -5.19 -4.73
CA GLU A 11 -4.39 -4.74 -5.94
C GLU A 11 -3.35 -3.67 -5.65
N ILE A 12 -3.71 -2.73 -4.79
CA ILE A 12 -2.77 -1.68 -4.40
C ILE A 12 -1.56 -2.30 -3.71
N ALA A 13 -1.80 -3.27 -2.83
CA ALA A 13 -0.73 -3.92 -2.10
C ALA A 13 0.23 -4.63 -3.07
N ASN A 14 -0.33 -5.39 -4.00
CA ASN A 14 0.49 -6.10 -4.97
C ASN A 14 1.30 -5.14 -5.82
N TYR A 15 0.68 -4.05 -6.24
CA TYR A 15 1.38 -3.05 -7.04
C TYR A 15 2.58 -2.48 -6.27
N ILE A 16 2.36 -2.13 -5.01
CA ILE A 16 3.42 -1.56 -4.20
C ILE A 16 4.55 -2.57 -3.99
N ILE A 17 4.20 -3.80 -3.72
CA ILE A 17 5.20 -4.83 -3.46
C ILE A 17 6.01 -5.15 -4.71
N GLU A 18 5.33 -5.28 -5.84
CA GLU A 18 5.99 -5.66 -7.08
C GLU A 18 6.89 -4.56 -7.61
N THR A 19 6.44 -3.33 -7.54
CA THR A 19 7.18 -2.21 -8.11
C THR A 19 7.96 -1.42 -7.07
N LYS A 20 7.80 -1.77 -5.81
CA LYS A 20 8.40 -0.99 -4.71
C LYS A 20 7.94 0.46 -4.75
N ALA A 21 6.71 0.67 -5.15
CA ALA A 21 6.16 2.00 -5.32
C ALA A 21 5.86 2.64 -3.97
N THR A 22 5.81 3.98 -3.98
CA THR A 22 5.42 4.72 -2.79
C THR A 22 3.91 4.86 -2.74
N VAL A 23 3.41 5.31 -1.58
CA VAL A 23 1.98 5.58 -1.43
C VAL A 23 1.54 6.59 -2.48
N ARG A 24 2.38 7.60 -2.72
CA ARG A 24 2.06 8.63 -3.70
C ARG A 24 1.89 8.04 -5.10
N GLN A 25 2.80 7.16 -5.49
CA GLN A 25 2.74 6.54 -6.81
C GLN A 25 1.51 5.66 -6.93
N ALA A 26 1.21 4.90 -5.89
CA ALA A 26 0.03 4.04 -5.91
C ALA A 26 -1.24 4.87 -5.99
N ALA A 27 -1.30 5.97 -5.26
CA ALA A 27 -2.47 6.84 -5.29
C ALA A 27 -2.70 7.38 -6.69
N LYS A 28 -1.63 7.77 -7.36
CA LYS A 28 -1.74 8.28 -8.73
C LYS A 28 -2.14 7.17 -9.69
N LYS A 29 -1.58 6.01 -9.51
CA LYS A 29 -1.88 4.87 -10.38
C LYS A 29 -3.36 4.50 -10.32
N PHE A 30 -3.92 4.49 -9.13
CA PHE A 30 -5.31 4.06 -8.92
C PHE A 30 -6.29 5.22 -8.90
N GLY A 31 -5.81 6.44 -9.00
CA GLY A 31 -6.68 7.61 -9.05
C GLY A 31 -7.39 7.90 -7.74
N ILE A 32 -6.71 7.68 -6.62
CA ILE A 32 -7.25 7.92 -5.30
C ILE A 32 -6.26 8.74 -4.48
N SER A 33 -6.67 9.15 -3.30
CA SER A 33 -5.80 9.97 -2.45
C SER A 33 -4.78 9.10 -1.72
N LYS A 34 -3.70 9.73 -1.28
CA LYS A 34 -2.69 9.05 -0.50
C LYS A 34 -3.27 8.50 0.80
N SER A 35 -4.14 9.27 1.41
CA SER A 35 -4.78 8.83 2.65
C SER A 35 -5.56 7.54 2.42
N THR A 36 -6.27 7.46 1.30
CA THR A 36 -7.03 6.27 0.97
C THR A 36 -6.12 5.07 0.77
N VAL A 37 -5.01 5.26 0.05
CA VAL A 37 -4.06 4.18 -0.17
C VAL A 37 -3.53 3.67 1.16
N HIS A 38 -3.09 4.58 1.99
CA HIS A 38 -2.52 4.23 3.28
C HIS A 38 -3.54 3.47 4.15
N LYS A 39 -4.75 3.97 4.17
CA LYS A 39 -5.79 3.36 4.97
C LYS A 39 -6.14 1.96 4.47
N ASP A 40 -6.28 1.83 3.15
CA ASP A 40 -6.60 0.53 2.57
C ASP A 40 -5.49 -0.48 2.85
N CYS A 41 -4.25 -0.05 2.74
CA CYS A 41 -3.11 -0.95 2.92
C CYS A 41 -2.85 -1.29 4.37
N THR A 42 -3.24 -0.43 5.30
CA THR A 42 -2.99 -0.72 6.72
C THR A 42 -4.21 -1.29 7.41
N ASP A 43 -5.36 -0.66 7.26
CA ASP A 43 -6.55 -1.09 7.98
C ASP A 43 -7.24 -2.26 7.29
N ARG A 44 -7.62 -2.05 6.03
CA ARG A 44 -8.40 -3.06 5.31
C ARG A 44 -7.59 -4.31 5.04
N LEU A 45 -6.38 -4.11 4.51
CA LEU A 45 -5.55 -5.23 4.13
C LEU A 45 -5.16 -6.07 5.32
N SER A 46 -4.96 -5.43 6.45
CA SER A 46 -4.61 -6.13 7.68
C SER A 46 -5.71 -7.12 8.09
N GLN A 47 -6.95 -6.78 7.81
CA GLN A 47 -8.07 -7.66 8.11
C GLN A 47 -8.24 -8.76 7.08
N LEU A 48 -7.90 -8.45 5.83
CA LEU A 48 -8.05 -9.41 4.75
C LEU A 48 -6.89 -10.38 4.68
N ASN A 49 -5.69 -9.85 4.75
CA ASN A 49 -4.47 -10.64 4.57
C ASN A 49 -3.34 -9.99 5.35
N PRO A 50 -3.19 -10.36 6.62
CA PRO A 50 -2.16 -9.73 7.46
C PRO A 50 -0.75 -9.94 6.91
N GLY A 51 -0.49 -11.05 6.25
CA GLY A 51 0.81 -11.28 5.66
C GLY A 51 1.13 -10.28 4.57
N LEU A 52 0.16 -10.05 3.71
CA LEU A 52 0.34 -9.08 2.63
C LEU A 52 0.46 -7.67 3.17
N ALA A 53 -0.33 -7.35 4.18
CA ALA A 53 -0.27 -6.04 4.82
C ALA A 53 1.13 -5.80 5.40
N CYS A 54 1.69 -6.83 5.99
CA CYS A 54 3.02 -6.74 6.57
C CYS A 54 4.06 -6.45 5.49
N GLU A 55 3.95 -7.12 4.35
CA GLU A 55 4.88 -6.91 3.26
C GLU A 55 4.80 -5.49 2.71
N VAL A 56 3.58 -4.98 2.55
CA VAL A 56 3.39 -3.62 2.08
C VAL A 56 4.04 -2.63 3.05
N ARG A 57 3.83 -2.85 4.33
CA ARG A 57 4.41 -1.96 5.32
C ARG A 57 5.92 -1.96 5.25
N ARG A 58 6.50 -3.13 5.00
CA ARG A 58 7.96 -3.21 4.90
C ARG A 58 8.48 -2.43 3.70
N VAL A 59 7.79 -2.53 2.58
CA VAL A 59 8.18 -1.78 1.39
C VAL A 59 8.09 -0.27 1.66
N LEU A 60 6.99 0.15 2.28
CA LEU A 60 6.81 1.57 2.57
C LEU A 60 7.85 2.06 3.58
N ASP A 61 8.19 1.22 4.54
CA ASP A 61 9.21 1.56 5.52
C ASP A 61 10.57 1.75 4.86
N VAL A 62 10.92 0.85 3.96
CA VAL A 62 12.19 0.95 3.25
C VAL A 62 12.26 2.26 2.46
N ASN A 63 11.19 2.58 1.75
CA ASN A 63 11.16 3.83 1.00
C ASN A 63 11.33 5.03 1.91
N LYS A 64 10.71 4.96 3.08
CA LYS A 64 10.79 6.05 4.05
C LYS A 64 12.20 6.19 4.58
N GLN A 65 12.85 5.07 4.86
CA GLN A 65 14.21 5.08 5.37
C GLN A 65 15.18 5.64 4.36
N GLU A 66 15.00 5.30 3.11
CA GLU A 66 15.86 5.83 2.07
C GLU A 66 15.80 7.34 2.02
N ARG A 67 14.60 7.88 2.11
CA ARG A 67 14.44 9.33 2.12
C ARG A 67 15.14 9.94 3.32
N HIS A 68 15.03 9.29 4.44
CA HIS A 68 15.62 9.79 5.68
C HIS A 68 17.14 9.81 5.58
N ILE A 69 17.69 8.76 5.05
CA ILE A 69 19.15 8.66 4.92
C ILE A 69 19.68 9.75 4.02
N ARG A 70 18.98 10.04 2.96
CA ARG A 70 19.42 11.07 2.02
C ARG A 70 19.30 12.47 2.58
N GLY A 71 18.29 12.65 3.43
CA GLY A 71 18.09 13.92 4.06
C GLY A 71 19.15 14.19 5.06
#